data_6e9d5e6b4dcbaf023bd5ec8cde5df180
#
_entry.id   6e9d5e6b4dcbaf023bd5ec8cde5df180
#
_cell.length_a   1.000
_cell.length_b   1.000
_cell.length_c   1.000
_cell.angle_alpha   90.00
_cell.angle_beta   90.00
_cell.angle_gamma   90.00
#
_symmetry.space_group_name_H-M   'P 1'
#
loop_
_entity.id
_entity.type
_entity.pdbx_description
1 polymer ?
#
loop_
_entity_poly.entity_id
_entity_poly.type
_entity_poly.pdbx_seq_one_letter_code
_entity_poly.pdbx_strand_id
1 'polypeptide(L)'
;QDHAAREMQDTFYVKNPLTCDLPDQKLVDETAEVHNTGGDTGSTGWQYEWDEDVAKQTVLRTHTTGISTRYLYEHEAPFKMFSVGRVFRRETITYKHLPEFHQVEGLVGGEGVNYQNLMGFLKEFYKKLGFEVRFRPAYFPYTYLSTECEVYLEDKESWIELGGSGMFRPKPLGVDVPVLAFGLGIERLAMIRYDISDIRMLYKSDIKWLRELPTTNGVRL
;
A
#
# COMPACT_ATOMS: atom_id res chain seq x y z
N GLN A 1 11.32 -12.15 -4.61
CA GLN A 1 10.69 -13.43 -4.92
C GLN A 1 9.35 -13.23 -5.62
N ASP A 2 8.97 -14.19 -6.40
CA ASP A 2 7.66 -14.33 -7.01
C ASP A 2 6.57 -14.48 -5.94
N HIS A 3 6.07 -13.36 -5.47
CA HIS A 3 5.10 -13.29 -4.38
C HIS A 3 3.76 -12.74 -4.91
N ALA A 4 2.65 -13.28 -4.44
CA ALA A 4 1.32 -12.90 -4.90
C ALA A 4 1.08 -11.38 -4.90
N ALA A 5 1.60 -10.64 -3.90
CA ALA A 5 1.48 -9.19 -3.85
C ALA A 5 2.23 -8.47 -4.99
N ARG A 6 3.32 -9.04 -5.49
CA ARG A 6 4.10 -8.48 -6.61
C ARG A 6 3.43 -8.77 -7.94
N GLU A 7 3.05 -10.00 -8.19
CA GLU A 7 2.42 -10.43 -9.44
C GLU A 7 1.02 -9.83 -9.63
N MET A 8 0.23 -9.76 -8.56
CA MET A 8 -1.11 -9.13 -8.58
C MET A 8 -1.10 -7.65 -8.96
N GLN A 9 0.06 -6.97 -8.90
CA GLN A 9 0.17 -5.53 -9.15
C GLN A 9 0.71 -5.18 -10.54
N ASP A 10 0.84 -6.14 -11.46
CA ASP A 10 1.42 -5.89 -12.78
C ASP A 10 2.78 -5.18 -12.70
N THR A 11 3.78 -5.84 -12.16
CA THR A 11 5.11 -5.29 -11.86
C THR A 11 5.90 -4.92 -13.12
N PHE A 12 6.58 -3.76 -13.08
CA PHE A 12 7.62 -3.42 -14.04
C PHE A 12 8.96 -4.02 -13.61
N TYR A 13 9.56 -4.80 -14.50
CA TYR A 13 10.92 -5.32 -14.37
C TYR A 13 11.92 -4.41 -15.09
N VAL A 14 13.02 -4.08 -14.42
CA VAL A 14 14.06 -3.19 -14.94
C VAL A 14 15.06 -4.00 -15.76
N LYS A 15 15.48 -3.48 -16.91
CA LYS A 15 16.43 -4.15 -17.81
C LYS A 15 17.90 -3.84 -17.49
N ASN A 16 18.17 -2.70 -16.86
CA ASN A 16 19.52 -2.28 -16.51
C ASN A 16 19.52 -1.41 -15.24
N PRO A 17 20.05 -1.91 -14.10
CA PRO A 17 20.53 -3.29 -13.93
C PRO A 17 19.39 -4.31 -13.95
N LEU A 18 19.63 -5.51 -14.49
CA LEU A 18 18.63 -6.60 -14.53
C LEU A 18 18.44 -7.21 -13.13
N THR A 19 19.52 -7.31 -12.37
CA THR A 19 19.54 -7.89 -11.04
C THR A 19 20.16 -6.93 -10.03
N CYS A 20 19.82 -7.12 -8.76
CA CYS A 20 20.39 -6.42 -7.62
C CYS A 20 20.90 -7.43 -6.58
N ASP A 21 21.76 -6.95 -5.69
CA ASP A 21 22.22 -7.74 -4.56
C ASP A 21 21.07 -8.00 -3.58
N LEU A 22 21.06 -9.19 -2.99
CA LEU A 22 20.16 -9.53 -1.89
C LEU A 22 20.73 -8.99 -0.57
N PRO A 23 19.89 -8.85 0.46
CA PRO A 23 20.35 -8.50 1.80
C PRO A 23 21.21 -9.60 2.41
N ASP A 24 21.54 -9.48 3.71
CA ASP A 24 22.30 -10.48 4.47
C ASP A 24 21.72 -11.90 4.26
N GLN A 25 22.60 -12.88 4.08
CA GLN A 25 22.22 -14.25 3.77
C GLN A 25 21.29 -14.87 4.84
N LYS A 26 21.50 -14.51 6.10
CA LYS A 26 20.63 -14.96 7.19
C LYS A 26 19.17 -14.54 6.95
N LEU A 27 18.95 -13.29 6.54
CA LEU A 27 17.60 -12.78 6.25
C LEU A 27 16.99 -13.47 5.00
N VAL A 28 17.84 -13.77 4.01
CA VAL A 28 17.41 -14.53 2.82
C VAL A 28 16.96 -15.93 3.22
N ASP A 29 17.75 -16.62 4.04
CA ASP A 29 17.45 -18.00 4.48
C ASP A 29 16.18 -18.05 5.33
N GLU A 30 16.00 -17.13 6.28
CA GLU A 30 14.79 -16.99 7.10
C GLU A 30 13.56 -16.71 6.23
N THR A 31 13.69 -15.83 5.23
CA THR A 31 12.61 -15.52 4.30
C THR A 31 12.26 -16.71 3.43
N ALA A 32 13.26 -17.45 2.94
CA ALA A 32 13.07 -18.65 2.14
C ALA A 32 12.37 -19.76 2.95
N GLU A 33 12.74 -19.96 4.21
CA GLU A 33 12.09 -20.93 5.11
C GLU A 33 10.60 -20.58 5.32
N VAL A 34 10.31 -19.32 5.65
CA VAL A 34 8.91 -18.87 5.82
C VAL A 34 8.15 -19.00 4.51
N HIS A 35 8.76 -18.70 3.37
CA HIS A 35 8.14 -18.85 2.06
C HIS A 35 7.82 -20.30 1.73
N ASN A 36 8.78 -21.21 1.92
CA ASN A 36 8.63 -22.60 1.54
C ASN A 36 7.67 -23.38 2.44
N THR A 37 7.80 -23.21 3.75
CA THR A 37 7.17 -24.08 4.76
C THR A 37 6.34 -23.33 5.79
N GLY A 38 6.43 -21.99 5.81
CA GLY A 38 5.83 -21.15 6.84
C GLY A 38 6.71 -21.00 8.09
N GLY A 39 7.84 -21.71 8.20
CA GLY A 39 8.71 -21.67 9.37
C GLY A 39 7.94 -21.88 10.68
N ASP A 40 8.21 -21.05 11.68
CA ASP A 40 7.53 -21.07 12.98
C ASP A 40 6.21 -20.27 13.03
N THR A 41 5.73 -19.75 11.87
CA THR A 41 4.57 -18.85 11.80
C THR A 41 3.22 -19.55 11.96
N GLY A 42 3.18 -20.87 11.94
CA GLY A 42 1.96 -21.68 11.89
C GLY A 42 1.27 -21.67 10.51
N SER A 43 1.93 -21.13 9.49
CA SER A 43 1.54 -21.21 8.08
C SER A 43 2.14 -22.46 7.43
N THR A 44 1.63 -22.85 6.27
CA THR A 44 2.21 -23.90 5.41
C THR A 44 3.08 -23.34 4.29
N GLY A 45 3.40 -22.03 4.34
CA GLY A 45 4.10 -21.34 3.27
C GLY A 45 3.24 -21.14 2.03
N TRP A 46 3.90 -20.83 0.92
CA TRP A 46 3.25 -20.53 -0.37
C TRP A 46 3.13 -21.77 -1.28
N GLN A 47 3.62 -22.95 -0.83
CA GLN A 47 3.55 -24.24 -1.53
C GLN A 47 4.29 -24.30 -2.88
N TYR A 48 5.27 -23.43 -3.07
CA TYR A 48 6.27 -23.49 -4.13
C TYR A 48 7.62 -23.03 -3.59
N GLU A 49 8.70 -23.49 -4.21
CA GLU A 49 10.04 -23.26 -3.71
C GLU A 49 10.48 -21.81 -3.91
N TRP A 50 11.26 -21.32 -2.96
CA TRP A 50 11.98 -20.06 -3.08
C TRP A 50 13.00 -20.14 -4.23
N ASP A 51 13.00 -19.11 -5.07
CA ASP A 51 13.96 -18.95 -6.15
C ASP A 51 14.73 -17.64 -5.96
N GLU A 52 16.01 -17.76 -5.65
CA GLU A 52 16.89 -16.65 -5.39
C GLU A 52 17.15 -15.79 -6.63
N ASP A 53 17.16 -16.37 -7.83
CA ASP A 53 17.34 -15.63 -9.07
C ASP A 53 16.12 -14.77 -9.38
N VAL A 54 14.92 -15.23 -9.06
CA VAL A 54 13.70 -14.41 -9.12
C VAL A 54 13.76 -13.29 -8.07
N ALA A 55 14.26 -13.58 -6.88
CA ALA A 55 14.38 -12.57 -5.82
C ALA A 55 15.36 -11.45 -6.18
N LYS A 56 16.40 -11.74 -6.94
CA LYS A 56 17.41 -10.77 -7.43
C LYS A 56 16.89 -9.84 -8.53
N GLN A 57 15.78 -10.15 -9.18
CA GLN A 57 15.28 -9.32 -10.27
C GLN A 57 14.95 -7.91 -9.81
N THR A 58 15.52 -6.91 -10.49
CA THR A 58 15.25 -5.51 -10.21
C THR A 58 13.86 -5.11 -10.69
N VAL A 59 13.05 -4.57 -9.77
CA VAL A 59 11.67 -4.14 -10.04
C VAL A 59 11.43 -2.70 -9.63
N LEU A 60 10.45 -2.06 -10.26
CA LEU A 60 9.87 -0.84 -9.73
C LEU A 60 8.80 -1.23 -8.70
N ARG A 61 8.86 -0.64 -7.51
CA ARG A 61 7.93 -0.99 -6.43
C ARG A 61 6.48 -0.70 -6.80
N THR A 62 5.60 -1.64 -6.53
CA THR A 62 4.17 -1.55 -6.83
C THR A 62 3.34 -0.97 -5.67
N HIS A 63 3.95 -0.89 -4.49
CA HIS A 63 3.38 -0.30 -3.26
C HIS A 63 4.51 0.12 -2.31
N THR A 64 4.18 0.89 -1.29
CA THR A 64 5.15 1.39 -0.31
C THR A 64 5.41 0.41 0.84
N THR A 65 4.76 -0.76 0.87
CA THR A 65 4.88 -1.77 1.93
C THR A 65 6.32 -2.29 2.14
N GLY A 66 7.16 -2.26 1.10
CA GLY A 66 8.59 -2.56 1.26
C GLY A 66 9.32 -1.60 2.21
N ILE A 67 8.85 -0.35 2.36
CA ILE A 67 9.37 0.60 3.35
C ILE A 67 8.86 0.22 4.74
N SER A 68 7.56 -0.09 4.83
CA SER A 68 6.89 -0.46 6.08
C SER A 68 7.49 -1.74 6.67
N THR A 69 7.73 -2.76 5.86
CA THR A 69 8.33 -4.02 6.32
C THR A 69 9.77 -3.83 6.78
N ARG A 70 10.57 -3.01 6.09
CA ARG A 70 11.92 -2.65 6.55
C ARG A 70 11.88 -1.92 7.89
N TYR A 71 10.96 -0.98 8.06
CA TYR A 71 10.77 -0.26 9.31
C TYR A 71 10.43 -1.23 10.46
N LEU A 72 9.54 -2.19 10.23
CA LEU A 72 9.19 -3.21 11.23
C LEU A 72 10.38 -4.08 11.63
N TYR A 73 11.26 -4.40 10.69
CA TYR A 73 12.48 -5.18 10.95
C TYR A 73 13.49 -4.41 11.80
N GLU A 74 13.56 -3.08 11.66
CA GLU A 74 14.55 -2.22 12.30
C GLU A 74 14.08 -1.62 13.63
N HIS A 75 12.79 -1.72 13.98
CA HIS A 75 12.21 -1.00 15.12
C HIS A 75 11.33 -1.91 15.99
N GLU A 76 11.48 -1.74 17.30
CA GLU A 76 10.63 -2.40 18.30
C GLU A 76 9.34 -1.61 18.57
N ALA A 77 8.28 -2.35 18.97
CA ALA A 77 7.01 -1.73 19.37
C ALA A 77 7.13 -1.03 20.75
N PRO A 78 6.32 -0.01 21.05
CA PRO A 78 5.25 0.52 20.21
C PRO A 78 5.74 1.52 19.18
N PHE A 79 5.13 1.53 17.99
CA PHE A 79 5.48 2.47 16.94
C PHE A 79 4.27 2.99 16.16
N LYS A 80 4.45 4.16 15.55
CA LYS A 80 3.56 4.74 14.55
C LYS A 80 4.42 5.30 13.42
N MET A 81 4.11 4.92 12.19
CA MET A 81 4.88 5.33 11.04
C MET A 81 3.93 5.59 9.87
N PHE A 82 4.29 6.52 9.01
CA PHE A 82 3.74 6.64 7.68
C PHE A 82 4.85 6.94 6.67
N SER A 83 4.62 6.57 5.44
CA SER A 83 5.49 6.90 4.31
C SER A 83 4.65 7.39 3.14
N VAL A 84 5.22 8.28 2.34
CA VAL A 84 4.65 8.72 1.06
C VAL A 84 5.69 8.46 -0.01
N GLY A 85 5.30 7.81 -1.09
CA GLY A 85 6.23 7.50 -2.15
C GLY A 85 5.56 7.17 -3.46
N ARG A 86 6.34 7.29 -4.54
CA ARG A 86 5.91 6.85 -5.87
C ARG A 86 5.86 5.35 -5.94
N VAL A 87 4.84 4.84 -6.60
CA VAL A 87 4.65 3.43 -6.92
C VAL A 87 4.34 3.28 -8.40
N PHE A 88 4.60 2.09 -8.93
CA PHE A 88 4.57 1.82 -10.36
C PHE A 88 3.81 0.53 -10.62
N ARG A 89 2.83 0.59 -11.53
CA ARG A 89 2.04 -0.56 -11.96
C ARG A 89 1.87 -0.53 -13.46
N ARG A 90 2.06 -1.66 -14.12
CA ARG A 90 1.92 -1.78 -15.57
C ARG A 90 0.45 -1.80 -15.97
N GLU A 91 -0.26 -0.74 -15.66
CA GLU A 91 -1.65 -0.55 -16.00
C GLU A 91 -1.81 0.17 -17.35
N THR A 92 -2.92 -0.05 -18.02
CA THR A 92 -3.30 0.73 -19.20
C THR A 92 -3.62 2.16 -18.78
N ILE A 93 -3.02 3.15 -19.44
CA ILE A 93 -3.28 4.56 -19.18
C ILE A 93 -4.72 4.90 -19.55
N THR A 94 -5.48 5.38 -18.56
CA THR A 94 -6.85 5.84 -18.73
C THR A 94 -7.06 7.15 -17.97
N TYR A 95 -8.25 7.70 -18.01
CA TYR A 95 -8.59 8.86 -17.18
C TYR A 95 -8.63 8.57 -15.67
N LYS A 96 -8.56 7.28 -15.28
CA LYS A 96 -8.57 6.82 -13.87
C LYS A 96 -7.28 6.14 -13.43
N HIS A 97 -6.40 5.75 -14.37
CA HIS A 97 -5.23 4.93 -14.11
C HIS A 97 -3.98 5.50 -14.79
N LEU A 98 -2.89 5.51 -14.05
CA LEU A 98 -1.56 5.86 -14.52
C LEU A 98 -0.57 4.76 -14.12
N PRO A 99 0.50 4.55 -14.91
CA PRO A 99 1.55 3.58 -14.56
C PRO A 99 2.44 4.03 -13.40
N GLU A 100 2.38 5.30 -13.03
CA GLU A 100 3.07 5.93 -11.90
C GLU A 100 2.07 6.77 -11.12
N PHE A 101 2.06 6.63 -9.80
CA PHE A 101 1.25 7.42 -8.89
C PHE A 101 1.86 7.42 -7.48
N HIS A 102 1.29 8.21 -6.56
CA HIS A 102 1.75 8.27 -5.19
C HIS A 102 0.85 7.47 -4.27
N GLN A 103 1.48 6.77 -3.34
CA GLN A 103 0.79 6.06 -2.27
C GLN A 103 1.26 6.60 -0.92
N VAL A 104 0.31 6.86 -0.02
CA VAL A 104 0.57 6.98 1.40
C VAL A 104 0.25 5.66 2.06
N GLU A 105 1.16 5.18 2.87
CA GLU A 105 0.99 3.99 3.70
C GLU A 105 1.32 4.33 5.14
N GLY A 106 0.53 3.82 6.06
CA GLY A 106 0.75 4.00 7.48
C GLY A 106 0.55 2.70 8.24
N LEU A 107 1.26 2.61 9.36
CA LEU A 107 1.13 1.50 10.29
C LEU A 107 1.24 1.95 11.74
N VAL A 108 0.57 1.21 12.60
CA VAL A 108 0.65 1.36 14.07
C VAL A 108 0.77 -0.02 14.66
N GLY A 109 1.80 -0.23 15.46
CA GLY A 109 2.04 -1.49 16.17
C GLY A 109 2.15 -1.29 17.66
N GLY A 110 1.64 -2.24 18.42
CA GLY A 110 1.72 -2.22 19.87
C GLY A 110 0.68 -3.12 20.53
N GLU A 111 0.86 -3.34 21.84
CA GLU A 111 -0.13 -4.07 22.64
C GLU A 111 -1.50 -3.36 22.61
N GLY A 112 -2.56 -4.15 22.47
CA GLY A 112 -3.93 -3.64 22.40
C GLY A 112 -4.36 -3.04 21.07
N VAL A 113 -3.47 -2.92 20.08
CA VAL A 113 -3.83 -2.54 18.71
C VAL A 113 -4.70 -3.63 18.08
N ASN A 114 -5.79 -3.24 17.46
CA ASN A 114 -6.75 -4.17 16.89
C ASN A 114 -7.47 -3.60 15.65
N TYR A 115 -8.27 -4.44 15.00
CA TYR A 115 -9.00 -4.05 13.80
C TYR A 115 -10.02 -2.93 14.02
N GLN A 116 -10.60 -2.79 15.21
CA GLN A 116 -11.51 -1.69 15.53
C GLN A 116 -10.77 -0.35 15.56
N ASN A 117 -9.52 -0.34 16.05
CA ASN A 117 -8.67 0.85 16.00
C ASN A 117 -8.37 1.27 14.56
N LEU A 118 -8.09 0.30 13.67
CA LEU A 118 -7.89 0.56 12.24
C LEU A 118 -9.11 1.23 11.63
N MET A 119 -10.28 0.65 11.81
CA MET A 119 -11.53 1.21 11.29
C MET A 119 -11.85 2.58 11.87
N GLY A 120 -11.63 2.78 13.17
CA GLY A 120 -11.82 4.06 13.83
C GLY A 120 -10.87 5.14 13.28
N PHE A 121 -9.60 4.81 13.13
CA PHE A 121 -8.59 5.69 12.54
C PHE A 121 -8.96 6.12 11.12
N LEU A 122 -9.31 5.17 10.26
CA LEU A 122 -9.67 5.45 8.86
C LEU A 122 -10.97 6.26 8.75
N LYS A 123 -11.97 6.00 9.61
CA LYS A 123 -13.19 6.83 9.68
C LYS A 123 -12.86 8.28 10.01
N GLU A 124 -12.05 8.52 11.02
CA GLU A 124 -11.65 9.88 11.39
C GLU A 124 -10.79 10.54 10.32
N PHE A 125 -9.89 9.80 9.67
CA PHE A 125 -9.08 10.29 8.56
C PHE A 125 -9.95 10.80 7.41
N TYR A 126 -10.87 9.97 6.91
CA TYR A 126 -11.75 10.35 5.80
C TYR A 126 -12.76 11.42 6.18
N LYS A 127 -13.28 11.39 7.42
CA LYS A 127 -14.15 12.45 7.95
C LYS A 127 -13.48 13.82 7.97
N LYS A 128 -12.20 13.90 8.37
CA LYS A 128 -11.40 15.14 8.30
C LYS A 128 -11.20 15.64 6.87
N LEU A 129 -11.23 14.76 5.90
CA LEU A 129 -11.20 15.11 4.48
C LEU A 129 -12.58 15.46 3.90
N GLY A 130 -13.65 15.35 4.71
CA GLY A 130 -15.02 15.65 4.32
C GLY A 130 -15.74 14.50 3.63
N PHE A 131 -15.29 13.25 3.82
CA PHE A 131 -15.89 12.08 3.19
C PHE A 131 -16.59 11.16 4.18
N GLU A 132 -17.71 10.59 3.74
CA GLU A 132 -18.30 9.41 4.35
C GLU A 132 -17.58 8.17 3.85
N VAL A 133 -17.20 7.25 4.75
CA VAL A 133 -16.48 6.03 4.42
C VAL A 133 -17.26 4.79 4.86
N ARG A 134 -17.24 3.77 4.01
CA ARG A 134 -17.61 2.40 4.36
C ARG A 134 -16.45 1.44 4.13
N PHE A 135 -16.51 0.28 4.76
CA PHE A 135 -15.50 -0.76 4.65
C PHE A 135 -16.10 -2.00 4.02
N ARG A 136 -15.39 -2.57 3.06
CA ARG A 136 -15.76 -3.81 2.38
C ARG A 136 -14.69 -4.87 2.65
N PRO A 137 -15.05 -6.12 3.00
CA PRO A 137 -14.08 -7.20 3.11
C PRO A 137 -13.26 -7.34 1.83
N ALA A 138 -11.96 -7.54 2.01
CA ALA A 138 -10.99 -7.68 0.92
C ALA A 138 -9.98 -8.79 1.24
N TYR A 139 -9.07 -9.05 0.32
CA TYR A 139 -7.96 -9.97 0.51
C TYR A 139 -6.65 -9.32 0.08
N PHE A 140 -5.69 -9.30 1.02
CA PHE A 140 -4.30 -8.98 0.73
C PHE A 140 -3.41 -10.08 1.35
N PRO A 141 -2.41 -10.59 0.62
CA PRO A 141 -1.67 -11.79 1.05
C PRO A 141 -0.86 -11.59 2.35
N TYR A 142 -0.52 -10.36 2.69
CA TYR A 142 0.27 -9.99 3.88
C TYR A 142 -0.58 -9.48 5.07
N THR A 143 -1.91 -9.45 4.92
CA THR A 143 -2.81 -9.04 6.01
C THR A 143 -3.86 -10.10 6.32
N TYR A 144 -4.43 -10.03 7.50
CA TYR A 144 -5.68 -10.68 7.88
C TYR A 144 -6.69 -9.60 8.29
N LEU A 145 -7.98 -9.94 8.32
CA LEU A 145 -9.04 -8.93 8.45
C LEU A 145 -8.85 -7.78 7.46
N SER A 146 -8.54 -8.16 6.23
CA SER A 146 -8.30 -7.21 5.14
C SER A 146 -9.58 -6.49 4.74
N THR A 147 -9.50 -5.19 4.45
CA THR A 147 -10.65 -4.39 4.06
C THR A 147 -10.25 -3.31 3.04
N GLU A 148 -11.16 -3.03 2.13
CA GLU A 148 -11.12 -1.86 1.25
C GLU A 148 -11.90 -0.71 1.86
N CYS A 149 -11.37 0.50 1.69
CA CYS A 149 -12.02 1.75 2.08
C CYS A 149 -12.70 2.35 0.85
N GLU A 150 -13.98 2.55 0.91
CA GLU A 150 -14.76 3.21 -0.13
C GLU A 150 -15.39 4.50 0.42
N VAL A 151 -15.34 5.57 -0.36
CA VAL A 151 -16.02 6.84 -0.06
C VAL A 151 -17.20 7.04 -0.99
N TYR A 152 -18.26 7.65 -0.46
CA TYR A 152 -19.43 8.00 -1.23
C TYR A 152 -19.23 9.34 -1.92
N LEU A 153 -19.55 9.41 -3.21
CA LEU A 153 -19.56 10.63 -4.00
C LEU A 153 -21.01 10.98 -4.31
N GLU A 154 -21.51 12.08 -3.75
CA GLU A 154 -22.88 12.54 -3.92
C GLU A 154 -23.22 12.89 -5.38
N ASP A 155 -22.26 13.53 -6.09
CA ASP A 155 -22.39 13.92 -7.49
C ASP A 155 -22.49 12.74 -8.47
N LYS A 156 -22.00 11.57 -8.06
CA LYS A 156 -21.99 10.32 -8.85
C LYS A 156 -22.94 9.26 -8.29
N GLU A 157 -23.57 9.53 -7.17
CA GLU A 157 -24.41 8.59 -6.42
C GLU A 157 -23.77 7.20 -6.30
N SER A 158 -22.43 7.16 -6.07
CA SER A 158 -21.67 5.92 -6.10
C SER A 158 -20.53 5.89 -5.07
N TRP A 159 -20.19 4.66 -4.66
CA TRP A 159 -19.04 4.39 -3.81
C TRP A 159 -17.80 4.17 -4.66
N ILE A 160 -16.70 4.80 -4.28
CA ILE A 160 -15.40 4.68 -4.95
C ILE A 160 -14.36 4.18 -3.96
N GLU A 161 -13.67 3.09 -4.33
CA GLU A 161 -12.54 2.56 -3.59
C GLU A 161 -11.36 3.54 -3.62
N LEU A 162 -10.80 3.83 -2.45
CA LEU A 162 -9.63 4.70 -2.28
C LEU A 162 -8.40 3.99 -1.76
N GLY A 163 -8.52 2.80 -1.19
CA GLY A 163 -7.37 2.06 -0.72
C GLY A 163 -7.71 0.83 0.11
N GLY A 164 -6.67 0.05 0.36
CA GLY A 164 -6.72 -1.17 1.15
C GLY A 164 -6.14 -1.00 2.56
N SER A 165 -6.62 -1.81 3.48
CA SER A 165 -6.11 -1.84 4.85
C SER A 165 -6.32 -3.22 5.48
N GLY A 166 -5.69 -3.46 6.62
CA GLY A 166 -5.84 -4.71 7.36
C GLY A 166 -4.88 -4.78 8.54
N MET A 167 -4.92 -5.92 9.22
CA MET A 167 -3.93 -6.24 10.23
C MET A 167 -2.80 -7.03 9.56
N PHE A 168 -1.55 -6.60 9.71
CA PHE A 168 -0.43 -7.38 9.20
C PHE A 168 -0.36 -8.75 9.86
N ARG A 169 0.06 -9.74 9.10
CA ARG A 169 0.40 -11.06 9.63
C ARG A 169 1.70 -10.92 10.44
N PRO A 170 1.69 -11.04 11.77
CA PRO A 170 2.79 -10.53 12.60
C PRO A 170 4.08 -11.36 12.43
N LYS A 171 3.99 -12.66 12.51
CA LYS A 171 5.18 -13.53 12.56
C LYS A 171 6.10 -13.46 11.32
N PRO A 172 5.59 -13.45 10.07
CA PRO A 172 6.47 -13.35 8.90
C PRO A 172 7.30 -12.07 8.84
N LEU A 173 6.94 -11.07 9.66
CA LEU A 173 7.59 -9.77 9.72
C LEU A 173 8.47 -9.59 10.98
N GLY A 174 8.64 -10.67 11.80
CA GLY A 174 9.43 -10.62 13.02
C GLY A 174 8.85 -9.71 14.11
N VAL A 175 7.54 -9.48 14.11
CA VAL A 175 6.88 -8.58 15.07
C VAL A 175 5.94 -9.37 15.97
N ASP A 176 6.12 -9.28 17.27
CA ASP A 176 5.36 -10.02 18.28
C ASP A 176 4.08 -9.32 18.74
N VAL A 177 3.77 -8.13 18.21
CA VAL A 177 2.59 -7.36 18.55
C VAL A 177 1.66 -7.17 17.36
N PRO A 178 0.36 -6.95 17.58
CA PRO A 178 -0.56 -6.60 16.50
C PRO A 178 -0.14 -5.30 15.78
N VAL A 179 -0.21 -5.31 14.45
CA VAL A 179 0.11 -4.15 13.59
C VAL A 179 -1.06 -3.89 12.65
N LEU A 180 -1.69 -2.73 12.78
CA LEU A 180 -2.62 -2.24 11.77
C LEU A 180 -1.86 -1.52 10.66
N ALA A 181 -2.35 -1.67 9.41
CA ALA A 181 -1.75 -1.04 8.24
C ALA A 181 -2.81 -0.58 7.24
N PHE A 182 -2.50 0.46 6.50
CA PHE A 182 -3.33 0.96 5.41
C PHE A 182 -2.46 1.55 4.29
N GLY A 183 -2.93 1.43 3.04
CA GLY A 183 -2.31 2.03 1.87
C GLY A 183 -3.36 2.73 1.00
N LEU A 184 -3.14 4.01 0.68
CA LEU A 184 -4.08 4.88 -0.02
C LEU A 184 -3.40 5.56 -1.20
N GLY A 185 -4.06 5.56 -2.38
CA GLY A 185 -3.63 6.32 -3.56
C GLY A 185 -3.97 7.81 -3.40
N ILE A 186 -2.97 8.67 -3.52
CA ILE A 186 -3.13 10.12 -3.28
C ILE A 186 -3.85 10.79 -4.45
N GLU A 187 -3.53 10.43 -5.68
CA GLU A 187 -4.08 11.08 -6.87
C GLU A 187 -5.60 10.95 -6.96
N ARG A 188 -6.12 9.76 -6.64
CA ARG A 188 -7.57 9.54 -6.65
C ARG A 188 -8.29 10.41 -5.61
N LEU A 189 -7.67 10.55 -4.44
CA LEU A 189 -8.16 11.44 -3.39
C LEU A 189 -8.11 12.92 -3.84
N ALA A 190 -7.01 13.34 -4.47
CA ALA A 190 -6.86 14.69 -5.03
C ALA A 190 -7.89 14.97 -6.13
N MET A 191 -8.13 14.00 -7.03
CA MET A 191 -9.16 14.14 -8.07
C MET A 191 -10.54 14.43 -7.48
N ILE A 192 -10.93 13.70 -6.44
CA ILE A 192 -12.22 13.91 -5.78
C ILE A 192 -12.24 15.27 -5.07
N ARG A 193 -11.16 15.61 -4.36
CA ARG A 193 -11.08 16.85 -3.56
C ARG A 193 -11.11 18.11 -4.40
N TYR A 194 -10.52 18.07 -5.58
CA TYR A 194 -10.37 19.22 -6.48
C TYR A 194 -11.25 19.14 -7.74
N ASP A 195 -12.19 18.21 -7.78
CA ASP A 195 -13.08 17.96 -8.92
C ASP A 195 -12.33 17.80 -10.25
N ILE A 196 -11.28 16.96 -10.22
CA ILE A 196 -10.48 16.65 -11.40
C ILE A 196 -11.02 15.39 -12.06
N SER A 197 -11.55 15.53 -13.27
CA SER A 197 -12.19 14.41 -13.99
C SER A 197 -11.21 13.44 -14.65
N ASP A 198 -9.96 13.83 -14.84
CA ASP A 198 -8.92 13.07 -15.55
C ASP A 198 -7.60 13.12 -14.78
N ILE A 199 -7.16 11.94 -14.25
CA ILE A 199 -5.93 11.81 -13.47
C ILE A 199 -4.68 12.30 -14.23
N ARG A 200 -4.69 12.20 -15.56
CA ARG A 200 -3.57 12.63 -16.41
C ARG A 200 -3.29 14.13 -16.29
N MET A 201 -4.28 14.94 -15.90
CA MET A 201 -4.12 16.38 -15.69
C MET A 201 -3.12 16.68 -14.56
N LEU A 202 -3.06 15.84 -13.54
CA LEU A 202 -2.11 15.98 -12.42
C LEU A 202 -0.64 15.88 -12.86
N TYR A 203 -0.37 15.26 -14.01
CA TYR A 203 0.99 14.99 -14.52
C TYR A 203 1.35 15.75 -15.80
N LYS A 204 0.38 16.39 -16.47
CA LYS A 204 0.63 17.16 -17.70
C LYS A 204 1.39 18.45 -17.47
N SER A 205 1.40 18.96 -16.24
CA SER A 205 2.07 20.24 -15.88
C SER A 205 1.66 21.42 -16.78
N ASP A 206 0.39 21.45 -17.22
CA ASP A 206 -0.16 22.57 -17.97
C ASP A 206 -0.20 23.83 -17.09
N ILE A 207 0.58 24.83 -17.45
CA ILE A 207 0.77 26.04 -16.63
C ILE A 207 -0.53 26.83 -16.46
N LYS A 208 -1.37 26.89 -17.50
CA LYS A 208 -2.65 27.58 -17.42
C LYS A 208 -3.57 26.90 -16.45
N TRP A 209 -3.73 25.59 -16.59
CA TRP A 209 -4.54 24.77 -15.71
C TRP A 209 -4.05 24.84 -14.25
N LEU A 210 -2.73 24.75 -14.00
CA LEU A 210 -2.15 24.84 -12.65
C LEU A 210 -2.41 26.22 -11.99
N ARG A 211 -2.47 27.31 -12.78
CA ARG A 211 -2.79 28.65 -12.25
C ARG A 211 -4.27 28.82 -11.93
N GLU A 212 -5.14 28.13 -12.66
CA GLU A 212 -6.59 28.20 -12.52
C GLU A 212 -7.12 27.21 -11.47
N LEU A 213 -6.34 26.17 -11.13
CA LEU A 213 -6.73 25.17 -10.15
C LEU A 213 -6.82 25.82 -8.75
N PRO A 214 -7.96 25.70 -8.07
CA PRO A 214 -8.10 26.23 -6.71
C PRO A 214 -7.25 25.42 -5.73
N THR A 215 -6.14 26.00 -5.30
CA THR A 215 -5.17 25.32 -4.40
C THR A 215 -5.60 25.28 -2.94
N THR A 216 -6.64 26.04 -2.56
CA THR A 216 -7.01 26.23 -1.15
C THR A 216 -8.51 26.17 -0.86
N ASN A 217 -9.36 25.80 -1.81
CA ASN A 217 -10.80 25.74 -1.55
C ASN A 217 -11.14 24.71 -0.48
N GLY A 218 -11.21 25.18 0.76
CA GLY A 218 -11.80 24.46 1.87
C GLY A 218 -10.91 23.48 2.62
N VAL A 219 -9.60 23.54 2.51
CA VAL A 219 -8.73 22.89 3.50
C VAL A 219 -8.74 23.77 4.77
N ARG A 220 -9.73 23.54 5.63
CA ARG A 220 -9.55 23.87 7.05
C ARG A 220 -8.67 22.75 7.63
N LEU A 221 -7.40 23.10 7.85
CA LEU A 221 -6.50 22.32 8.67
C LEU A 221 -7.01 22.23 10.11
#